data_bcd3866d12001b31861c4e5003649e04
#
_entry.id   bcd3866d12001b31861c4e5003649e04
#
_cell.length_a   1.000
_cell.length_b   1.000
_cell.length_c   1.000
_cell.angle_alpha   90.00
_cell.angle_beta   90.00
_cell.angle_gamma   90.00
#
_symmetry.space_group_name_H-M   'P 1'
#
loop_
_entity.id
_entity.type
_entity.pdbx_description
1 polymer ?
#
loop_
_entity_poly.entity_id
_entity_poly.type
_entity_poly.pdbx_seq_one_letter_code
_entity_poly.pdbx_strand_id
1 'polypeptide(L)'
;MRYTSTRDKNVDVSSSWAIAQGISADGGLFVPVEIPKVSLDDIAAMANMSYVERAKRVLSLYLTDFTAEELAYCVEGAYGDNKFSSEDIAPIHELKAGEEILELWRGPTCAFKAWRSRCSRDL
;
A
#
# COMPACT_ATOMS: atom_id res chain seq x y z
N MET A 1 12.44 7.72 -2.17
CA MET A 1 11.47 8.53 -1.40
C MET A 1 12.00 8.73 0.01
N ARG A 2 11.88 9.93 0.57
CA ARG A 2 12.25 10.18 1.97
C ARG A 2 10.97 10.36 2.80
N TYR A 3 11.08 10.07 4.09
CA TYR A 3 9.98 10.11 5.04
C TYR A 3 10.31 11.03 6.20
N THR A 4 9.31 11.74 6.70
CA THR A 4 9.40 12.64 7.86
C THR A 4 8.35 12.27 8.89
N SER A 5 8.43 12.81 10.11
CA SER A 5 7.40 12.65 11.12
C SER A 5 6.27 13.68 10.95
N THR A 6 5.05 13.30 11.30
CA THR A 6 3.93 14.25 11.38
C THR A 6 4.13 15.30 12.47
N ARG A 7 5.00 15.04 13.45
CA ARG A 7 5.27 15.94 14.58
C ARG A 7 6.59 16.69 14.46
N ASP A 8 7.61 16.09 13.85
CA ASP A 8 8.92 16.71 13.64
C ASP A 8 9.34 16.61 12.18
N LYS A 9 9.34 17.74 11.49
CA LYS A 9 9.72 17.84 10.07
C LYS A 9 11.22 17.73 9.81
N ASN A 10 12.05 17.74 10.86
CA ASN A 10 13.50 17.52 10.73
C ASN A 10 13.85 16.03 10.65
N VAL A 11 12.91 15.14 10.96
CA VAL A 11 13.08 13.70 10.75
C VAL A 11 13.18 13.44 9.26
N ASP A 12 14.26 12.77 8.85
CA ASP A 12 14.55 12.42 7.46
C ASP A 12 15.09 10.99 7.38
N VAL A 13 14.24 10.04 6.97
CA VAL A 13 14.53 8.59 6.98
C VAL A 13 14.14 7.93 5.66
N SER A 14 14.68 6.73 5.41
CA SER A 14 14.27 5.88 4.29
C SER A 14 12.91 5.22 4.55
N SER A 15 12.26 4.68 3.51
CA SER A 15 11.03 3.92 3.67
C SER A 15 11.24 2.64 4.46
N SER A 16 12.30 1.90 4.20
CA SER A 16 12.65 0.67 4.94
C SER A 16 12.84 0.94 6.43
N TRP A 17 13.55 2.02 6.78
CA TRP A 17 13.74 2.39 8.18
C TRP A 17 12.43 2.80 8.86
N ALA A 18 11.60 3.60 8.17
CA ALA A 18 10.29 4.01 8.68
C ALA A 18 9.35 2.83 8.94
N ILE A 19 9.37 1.82 8.06
CA ILE A 19 8.59 0.59 8.22
C ILE A 19 9.10 -0.23 9.42
N ALA A 20 10.40 -0.44 9.53
CA ALA A 20 11.00 -1.20 10.61
C ALA A 20 10.78 -0.55 11.99
N GLN A 21 10.86 0.78 12.05
CA GLN A 21 10.63 1.54 13.29
C GLN A 21 9.13 1.61 13.66
N GLY A 22 8.23 1.71 12.69
CA GLY A 22 6.77 1.79 12.87
C GLY A 22 6.26 3.16 13.30
N ILE A 23 6.72 3.71 14.42
CA ILE A 23 6.35 5.03 14.96
C ILE A 23 7.61 5.84 15.20
N SER A 24 7.59 7.12 14.87
CA SER A 24 8.71 8.03 15.15
C SER A 24 8.94 8.21 16.64
N ALA A 25 10.18 8.49 17.05
CA ALA A 25 10.58 8.66 18.44
C ALA A 25 9.79 9.80 19.16
N ASP A 26 9.28 10.77 18.39
CA ASP A 26 8.43 11.85 18.87
C ASP A 26 6.94 11.45 19.02
N GLY A 27 6.61 10.18 18.73
CA GLY A 27 5.24 9.65 18.73
C GLY A 27 4.43 10.06 17.50
N GLY A 28 5.04 10.66 16.47
CA GLY A 28 4.43 10.97 15.19
C GLY A 28 4.41 9.76 14.25
N LEU A 29 3.57 9.84 13.21
CA LEU A 29 3.54 8.87 12.13
C LEU A 29 4.58 9.27 11.05
N PHE A 30 5.21 8.27 10.43
CA PHE A 30 6.01 8.53 9.26
C PHE A 30 5.13 8.78 8.04
N VAL A 31 5.39 9.86 7.34
CA VAL A 31 4.72 10.25 6.11
C VAL A 31 5.76 10.58 5.04
N PRO A 32 5.49 10.33 3.75
CA PRO A 32 6.40 10.72 2.70
C PRO A 32 6.55 12.25 2.67
N VAL A 33 7.75 12.73 2.36
CA VAL A 33 8.05 14.17 2.26
C VAL A 33 7.25 14.82 1.14
N GLU A 34 7.00 14.05 0.08
CA GLU A 34 6.16 14.46 -1.04
C GLU A 34 5.24 13.31 -1.48
N ILE A 35 4.08 13.64 -2.04
CA ILE A 35 3.17 12.66 -2.63
C ILE A 35 3.51 12.55 -4.13
N PRO A 36 3.90 11.36 -4.63
CA PRO A 36 4.20 11.16 -6.03
C PRO A 36 3.00 11.52 -6.92
N LYS A 37 3.26 12.20 -8.02
CA LYS A 37 2.23 12.49 -9.00
C LYS A 37 2.08 11.32 -9.96
N VAL A 38 0.86 10.87 -10.17
CA VAL A 38 0.49 9.84 -11.14
C VAL A 38 -0.34 10.51 -12.23
N SER A 39 0.03 10.31 -13.49
CA SER A 39 -0.70 10.86 -14.63
C SER A 39 -1.98 10.06 -14.92
N LEU A 40 -2.91 10.65 -15.66
CA LEU A 40 -4.10 9.92 -16.13
C LEU A 40 -3.74 8.75 -17.05
N ASP A 41 -2.67 8.88 -17.83
CA ASP A 41 -2.18 7.80 -18.70
C ASP A 41 -1.63 6.63 -17.87
N ASP A 42 -0.91 6.91 -16.76
CA ASP A 42 -0.47 5.87 -15.82
C ASP A 42 -1.67 5.16 -15.19
N ILE A 43 -2.71 5.90 -14.79
CA ILE A 43 -3.93 5.32 -14.23
C ILE A 43 -4.65 4.45 -15.28
N ALA A 44 -4.77 4.93 -16.52
CA ALA A 44 -5.36 4.18 -17.61
C ALA A 44 -4.57 2.89 -17.91
N ALA A 45 -3.24 2.96 -17.88
CA ALA A 45 -2.38 1.77 -18.05
C ALA A 45 -2.59 0.72 -16.95
N MET A 46 -2.93 1.15 -15.73
CA MET A 46 -3.22 0.24 -14.62
C MET A 46 -4.63 -0.39 -14.67
N ALA A 47 -5.53 0.10 -15.52
CA ALA A 47 -6.94 -0.34 -15.54
C ALA A 47 -7.08 -1.85 -15.79
N ASN A 48 -6.23 -2.43 -16.64
CA ASN A 48 -6.26 -3.85 -17.01
C ASN A 48 -5.25 -4.72 -16.23
N MET A 49 -4.53 -4.15 -15.26
CA MET A 49 -3.59 -4.88 -14.41
C MET A 49 -4.33 -5.63 -13.30
N SER A 50 -3.76 -6.75 -12.85
CA SER A 50 -4.18 -7.40 -11.62
C SER A 50 -3.96 -6.50 -10.40
N TYR A 51 -4.60 -6.83 -9.28
CA TYR A 51 -4.38 -6.09 -8.03
C TYR A 51 -2.91 -6.10 -7.59
N VAL A 52 -2.24 -7.25 -7.70
CA VAL A 52 -0.83 -7.41 -7.37
C VAL A 52 0.06 -6.50 -8.23
N GLU A 53 -0.19 -6.43 -9.54
CA GLU A 53 0.56 -5.55 -10.44
C GLU A 53 0.34 -4.07 -10.13
N ARG A 54 -0.91 -3.67 -9.87
CA ARG A 54 -1.23 -2.30 -9.42
C ARG A 54 -0.54 -1.96 -8.11
N ALA A 55 -0.54 -2.88 -7.14
CA ALA A 55 0.12 -2.70 -5.86
C ALA A 55 1.65 -2.52 -6.05
N LYS A 56 2.31 -3.35 -6.86
CA LYS A 56 3.72 -3.19 -7.20
C LYS A 56 3.99 -1.80 -7.83
N ARG A 57 3.18 -1.40 -8.78
CA ARG A 57 3.32 -0.10 -9.47
C ARG A 57 3.17 1.07 -8.51
N VAL A 58 2.15 1.07 -7.66
CA VAL A 58 1.90 2.16 -6.70
C VAL A 58 2.96 2.17 -5.60
N LEU A 59 3.27 1.03 -4.99
CA LEU A 59 4.25 0.95 -3.91
C LEU A 59 5.67 1.31 -4.36
N SER A 60 6.06 1.03 -5.59
CA SER A 60 7.36 1.43 -6.13
C SER A 60 7.58 2.94 -6.16
N LEU A 61 6.53 3.75 -6.17
CA LEU A 61 6.62 5.20 -6.09
C LEU A 61 7.00 5.69 -4.68
N TYR A 62 6.66 4.92 -3.66
CA TYR A 62 6.88 5.25 -2.25
C TYR A 62 8.07 4.54 -1.64
N LEU A 63 8.26 3.26 -1.96
CA LEU A 63 9.29 2.39 -1.40
C LEU A 63 10.52 2.33 -2.31
N THR A 64 11.13 3.49 -2.57
CA THR A 64 12.19 3.65 -3.56
C THR A 64 13.56 3.09 -3.15
N ASP A 65 13.73 2.67 -1.92
CA ASP A 65 14.91 2.00 -1.38
C ASP A 65 14.81 0.46 -1.36
N PHE A 66 13.70 -0.08 -1.87
CA PHE A 66 13.54 -1.51 -2.15
C PHE A 66 13.85 -1.81 -3.61
N THR A 67 14.47 -2.94 -3.88
CA THR A 67 14.63 -3.46 -5.25
C THR A 67 13.28 -3.93 -5.81
N ALA A 68 13.20 -4.06 -7.13
CA ALA A 68 11.98 -4.56 -7.78
C ALA A 68 11.64 -6.00 -7.32
N GLU A 69 12.66 -6.83 -7.10
CA GLU A 69 12.54 -8.21 -6.62
C GLU A 69 12.01 -8.27 -5.20
N GLU A 70 12.58 -7.47 -4.28
CA GLU A 70 12.12 -7.38 -2.89
C GLU A 70 10.67 -6.91 -2.82
N LEU A 71 10.34 -5.85 -3.56
CA LEU A 71 8.98 -5.33 -3.62
C LEU A 71 8.00 -6.36 -4.20
N ALA A 72 8.40 -7.07 -5.27
CA ALA A 72 7.58 -8.12 -5.86
C ALA A 72 7.32 -9.25 -4.86
N TYR A 73 8.36 -9.73 -4.16
CA TYR A 73 8.24 -10.76 -3.13
C TYR A 73 7.23 -10.34 -2.03
N CYS A 74 7.38 -9.14 -1.50
CA CYS A 74 6.51 -8.63 -0.44
C CYS A 74 5.05 -8.46 -0.90
N VAL A 75 4.83 -7.90 -2.09
CA VAL A 75 3.47 -7.68 -2.63
C VAL A 75 2.80 -9.02 -2.97
N GLU A 76 3.50 -9.97 -3.56
CA GLU A 76 2.98 -11.32 -3.81
C GLU A 76 2.71 -12.05 -2.51
N GLY A 77 3.62 -11.93 -1.53
CA GLY A 77 3.44 -12.45 -0.19
C GLY A 77 2.20 -11.86 0.52
N ALA A 78 1.90 -10.58 0.30
CA ALA A 78 0.77 -9.91 0.92
C ALA A 78 -0.57 -10.19 0.24
N TYR A 79 -0.62 -10.16 -1.08
CA TYR A 79 -1.87 -10.12 -1.87
C TYR A 79 -2.05 -11.28 -2.86
N GLY A 80 -1.06 -12.18 -2.98
CA GLY A 80 -1.14 -13.37 -3.83
C GLY A 80 -1.88 -14.54 -3.16
N ASP A 81 -2.00 -15.64 -3.91
CA ASP A 81 -2.36 -16.99 -3.43
C ASP A 81 -3.66 -17.13 -2.64
N ASN A 82 -4.78 -16.61 -3.15
CA ASN A 82 -6.13 -16.81 -2.57
C ASN A 82 -6.24 -16.47 -1.07
N LYS A 83 -5.45 -15.52 -0.60
CA LYS A 83 -5.48 -15.05 0.81
C LYS A 83 -6.72 -14.22 1.13
N PHE A 84 -7.41 -13.78 0.09
CA PHE A 84 -8.65 -13.00 0.20
C PHE A 84 -9.85 -13.85 -0.26
N SER A 85 -11.00 -13.61 0.31
CA SER A 85 -12.23 -14.33 -0.02
C SER A 85 -12.88 -13.86 -1.35
N SER A 86 -12.23 -12.99 -2.08
CA SER A 86 -12.64 -12.49 -3.40
C SER A 86 -11.43 -12.41 -4.32
N GLU A 87 -11.62 -12.77 -5.60
CA GLU A 87 -10.60 -12.63 -6.64
C GLU A 87 -10.20 -11.17 -6.86
N ASP A 88 -11.15 -10.25 -6.74
CA ASP A 88 -10.91 -8.81 -6.88
C ASP A 88 -10.16 -8.22 -5.69
N ILE A 89 -9.88 -9.02 -4.65
CA ILE A 89 -9.19 -8.59 -3.42
C ILE A 89 -9.94 -7.47 -2.68
N ALA A 90 -10.24 -6.33 -3.34
CA ALA A 90 -11.04 -5.21 -2.85
C ALA A 90 -12.20 -4.93 -3.80
N PRO A 91 -13.24 -5.76 -3.83
CA PRO A 91 -14.36 -5.55 -4.73
C PRO A 91 -15.16 -4.31 -4.34
N ILE A 92 -15.74 -3.68 -5.36
CA ILE A 92 -16.70 -2.60 -5.20
C ILE A 92 -18.09 -3.18 -5.35
N HIS A 93 -18.94 -2.96 -4.35
CA HIS A 93 -20.35 -3.35 -4.37
C HIS A 93 -21.22 -2.11 -4.55
N GLU A 94 -22.00 -2.08 -5.62
CA GLU A 94 -22.99 -1.03 -5.88
C GLU A 94 -24.24 -1.30 -5.03
N LEU A 95 -24.59 -0.37 -4.13
CA LEU A 95 -25.83 -0.42 -3.35
C LEU A 95 -27.01 0.09 -4.15
N LYS A 96 -26.82 1.20 -4.85
CA LYS A 96 -27.76 1.83 -5.77
C LYS A 96 -26.99 2.79 -6.68
N ALA A 97 -27.64 3.25 -7.74
CA ALA A 97 -26.99 4.15 -8.70
C ALA A 97 -26.27 5.32 -8.02
N GLY A 98 -24.94 5.37 -8.16
CA GLY A 98 -24.06 6.42 -7.61
C GLY A 98 -23.66 6.24 -6.14
N GLU A 99 -24.02 5.13 -5.49
CA GLU A 99 -23.53 4.77 -4.16
C GLU A 99 -22.84 3.40 -4.18
N GLU A 100 -21.56 3.38 -3.87
CA GLU A 100 -20.72 2.19 -3.92
C GLU A 100 -20.03 1.96 -2.56
N ILE A 101 -19.82 0.68 -2.23
CA ILE A 101 -19.05 0.26 -1.05
C ILE A 101 -17.79 -0.45 -1.53
N LEU A 102 -16.62 0.05 -1.13
CA LEU A 102 -15.36 -0.65 -1.24
C LEU A 102 -15.25 -1.67 -0.10
N GLU A 103 -15.29 -2.97 -0.43
CA GLU A 103 -15.29 -4.04 0.56
C GLU A 103 -13.87 -4.34 1.07
N LEU A 104 -13.50 -3.81 2.23
CA LEU A 104 -12.19 -4.00 2.86
C LEU A 104 -12.16 -5.06 3.96
N TRP A 105 -13.18 -5.91 4.07
CA TRP A 105 -13.26 -7.02 5.03
C TRP A 105 -12.94 -8.39 4.41
N ARG A 106 -12.60 -8.47 3.12
CA ARG A 106 -12.34 -9.73 2.41
C ARG A 106 -11.03 -10.41 2.79
N GLY A 107 -10.16 -9.73 3.53
CA GLY A 107 -8.89 -10.27 3.99
C GLY A 107 -9.03 -11.23 5.18
N PRO A 108 -7.96 -11.95 5.54
CA PRO A 108 -7.98 -13.01 6.56
C PRO A 108 -8.39 -12.57 7.96
N THR A 109 -8.31 -11.28 8.28
CA THR A 109 -8.74 -10.74 9.58
C THR A 109 -10.15 -10.15 9.53
N CYS A 110 -10.82 -10.22 8.37
CA CYS A 110 -12.12 -9.61 8.12
C CYS A 110 -12.19 -8.12 8.52
N ALA A 111 -11.06 -7.41 8.43
CA ALA A 111 -10.95 -6.01 8.82
C ALA A 111 -9.94 -5.27 7.96
N PHE A 112 -10.13 -3.94 7.82
CA PHE A 112 -9.24 -3.04 7.08
C PHE A 112 -7.76 -3.22 7.43
N LYS A 113 -7.44 -3.51 8.69
CA LYS A 113 -6.05 -3.73 9.12
C LYS A 113 -5.35 -4.90 8.41
N ALA A 114 -6.08 -5.88 7.88
CA ALA A 114 -5.49 -6.99 7.13
C ALA A 114 -4.73 -6.52 5.88
N TRP A 115 -5.16 -5.44 5.28
CA TRP A 115 -4.55 -4.82 4.11
C TRP A 115 -3.23 -4.16 4.44
N ARG A 116 -3.17 -3.48 5.60
CA ARG A 116 -2.01 -2.74 6.05
C ARG A 116 -0.92 -3.64 6.65
N SER A 117 -1.32 -4.63 7.45
CA SER A 117 -0.36 -5.40 8.25
C SER A 117 0.37 -6.51 7.49
N ARG A 118 -0.12 -6.92 6.32
CA ARG A 118 0.55 -7.96 5.53
C ARG A 118 1.75 -7.42 4.79
N CYS A 119 1.62 -6.31 4.11
CA CYS A 119 2.73 -5.69 3.41
C CYS A 119 3.88 -5.31 4.37
N SER A 120 3.58 -4.93 5.62
CA SER A 120 4.59 -4.54 6.60
C SER A 120 5.24 -5.69 7.39
N ARG A 121 4.80 -6.94 7.22
CA ARG A 121 5.46 -8.11 7.85
C ARG A 121 6.48 -8.78 6.95
N ASP A 122 6.32 -8.60 5.66
CA ASP A 122 7.17 -9.22 4.65
C ASP A 122 8.22 -8.21 4.10
N LEU A 123 8.14 -6.94 4.54
CA LEU A 123 9.11 -5.86 4.33
C LEU A 123 10.04 -5.74 5.54
#